data_4d5ae07b043ae9b80db2ce0fe0055306
#
_entry.id   4d5ae07b043ae9b80db2ce0fe0055306
#
_cell.length_a   1.000
_cell.length_b   1.000
_cell.length_c   1.000
_cell.angle_alpha   90.00
_cell.angle_beta   90.00
_cell.angle_gamma   90.00
#
_symmetry.space_group_name_H-M   'P 1'
#
loop_
_entity.id
_entity.type
_entity.pdbx_description
1 polymer ?
#
loop_
_entity_poly.entity_id
_entity_poly.type
_entity_poly.pdbx_seq_one_letter_code
_entity_poly.pdbx_strand_id
1 'polypeptide(L)'
;MKKRLAVLFCTVLFVASLAGTAFAEEKQEAPVDPNATNLTASYPVLDEAVPVMPLRPESLKDAKAVTAYIAAVDSYLKAVQTYIDGTTNDLNKIIDQRNKAIANANKVVEEYNAFFEANKQK
;
A
#
# COMPACT_ATOMS: atom_id res chain seq x y z
N MET A 1 -30.08 -31.75 7.40
CA MET A 1 -29.82 -30.52 6.68
C MET A 1 -29.13 -29.39 7.48
N LYS A 2 -28.61 -29.65 8.66
CA LYS A 2 -27.97 -28.63 9.51
C LYS A 2 -26.45 -28.67 9.54
N LYS A 3 -25.81 -29.48 8.70
CA LYS A 3 -24.33 -29.69 8.75
C LYS A 3 -23.54 -29.08 7.60
N ARG A 4 -24.17 -28.36 6.67
CA ARG A 4 -23.46 -27.81 5.49
C ARG A 4 -23.18 -26.30 5.53
N LEU A 5 -23.62 -25.60 6.54
CA LEU A 5 -23.40 -24.14 6.65
C LEU A 5 -22.14 -23.77 7.45
N ALA A 6 -21.55 -24.74 8.13
CA ALA A 6 -20.39 -24.47 9.01
C ALA A 6 -19.03 -24.47 8.28
N VAL A 7 -18.99 -24.89 7.01
CA VAL A 7 -17.72 -25.09 6.30
C VAL A 7 -17.29 -23.89 5.48
N LEU A 8 -18.20 -22.93 5.21
CA LEU A 8 -17.91 -21.82 4.31
C LEU A 8 -17.35 -20.58 5.02
N PHE A 9 -17.29 -20.56 6.33
CA PHE A 9 -16.89 -19.38 7.11
C PHE A 9 -15.50 -19.44 7.73
N CYS A 10 -14.77 -20.54 7.56
CA CYS A 10 -13.39 -20.62 8.06
C CYS A 10 -12.35 -19.88 7.19
N THR A 11 -12.74 -19.34 6.05
CA THR A 11 -11.79 -18.73 5.11
C THR A 11 -11.67 -17.21 5.22
N VAL A 12 -12.49 -16.54 6.00
CA VAL A 12 -12.42 -15.07 6.15
C VAL A 12 -11.63 -14.64 7.39
N LEU A 13 -11.19 -15.57 8.20
CA LEU A 13 -10.51 -15.28 9.48
C LEU A 13 -9.01 -14.99 9.32
N PHE A 14 -8.60 -14.39 8.20
CA PHE A 14 -7.20 -14.20 7.98
C PHE A 14 -6.83 -12.78 7.59
N VAL A 15 -7.04 -11.91 8.53
CA VAL A 15 -6.36 -10.63 8.44
C VAL A 15 -5.47 -10.47 9.65
N ALA A 16 -4.31 -11.06 9.53
CA ALA A 16 -3.29 -10.95 10.54
C ALA A 16 -2.77 -9.53 10.68
N SER A 17 -2.83 -9.06 11.88
CA SER A 17 -2.05 -7.95 12.40
C SER A 17 -0.60 -8.01 11.95
N LEU A 18 -0.16 -7.05 11.18
CA LEU A 18 1.24 -6.69 11.04
C LEU A 18 1.58 -5.68 12.14
N ALA A 19 1.77 -6.19 13.33
CA ALA A 19 2.48 -5.45 14.37
C ALA A 19 3.40 -6.42 15.07
N GLY A 20 4.65 -6.31 14.75
CA GLY A 20 5.81 -6.58 15.58
C GLY A 20 5.90 -7.89 16.34
N THR A 21 7.01 -8.58 16.06
CA THR A 21 7.72 -9.59 16.84
C THR A 21 7.35 -11.04 16.64
N ALA A 22 8.25 -11.69 15.90
CA ALA A 22 8.87 -12.98 16.13
C ALA A 22 8.01 -14.08 16.80
N PHE A 23 7.99 -15.19 16.11
CA PHE A 23 7.32 -16.47 16.38
C PHE A 23 5.89 -16.52 15.86
N ALA A 24 5.79 -16.39 14.55
CA ALA A 24 4.58 -16.68 13.84
C ALA A 24 4.59 -18.15 13.43
N GLU A 25 3.60 -18.90 13.83
CA GLU A 25 3.04 -19.90 12.94
C GLU A 25 2.78 -19.19 11.60
N GLU A 26 3.34 -19.68 10.53
CA GLU A 26 3.04 -19.22 9.18
C GLU A 26 1.55 -19.40 8.92
N LYS A 27 0.80 -18.39 9.29
CA LYS A 27 -0.58 -18.26 8.82
C LYS A 27 -0.47 -17.95 7.35
N GLN A 28 -0.76 -18.92 6.53
CA GLN A 28 -0.80 -18.82 5.09
C GLN A 28 -1.82 -17.74 4.73
N GLU A 29 -1.33 -16.55 4.43
CA GLU A 29 -2.16 -15.45 3.93
C GLU A 29 -2.85 -15.94 2.65
N ALA A 30 -4.15 -15.67 2.53
CA ALA A 30 -4.86 -15.94 1.29
C ALA A 30 -4.14 -15.21 0.14
N PRO A 31 -3.94 -15.86 -1.02
CA PRO A 31 -3.24 -15.23 -2.12
C PRO A 31 -3.96 -13.95 -2.53
N VAL A 32 -3.19 -12.87 -2.65
CA VAL A 32 -3.71 -11.59 -3.15
C VAL A 32 -4.03 -11.75 -4.63
N ASP A 33 -5.23 -11.35 -5.06
CA ASP A 33 -5.57 -11.27 -6.47
C ASP A 33 -4.72 -10.17 -7.14
N PRO A 34 -3.83 -10.52 -8.08
CA PRO A 34 -2.93 -9.55 -8.69
C PRO A 34 -3.64 -8.51 -9.57
N ASN A 35 -4.91 -8.75 -9.91
CA ASN A 35 -5.71 -7.85 -10.73
C ASN A 35 -6.63 -6.95 -9.89
N ALA A 36 -6.74 -7.21 -8.59
CA ALA A 36 -7.57 -6.39 -7.72
C ALA A 36 -6.94 -5.02 -7.47
N THR A 37 -7.67 -3.96 -7.77
CA THR A 37 -7.24 -2.58 -7.49
C THR A 37 -8.42 -1.71 -7.10
N ASN A 38 -8.21 -0.80 -6.17
CA ASN A 38 -9.15 0.24 -5.79
C ASN A 38 -8.77 1.60 -6.42
N LEU A 39 -7.71 1.65 -7.24
CA LEU A 39 -7.34 2.86 -7.95
C LEU A 39 -8.32 3.11 -9.09
N THR A 40 -8.84 4.34 -9.18
CA THR A 40 -9.74 4.78 -10.25
C THR A 40 -9.00 5.28 -11.49
N ALA A 41 -7.69 5.51 -11.37
CA ALA A 41 -6.78 5.89 -12.43
C ALA A 41 -5.40 5.28 -12.15
N SER A 42 -4.55 5.24 -13.18
CA SER A 42 -3.16 4.82 -13.02
C SER A 42 -2.43 5.77 -12.08
N TYR A 43 -1.57 5.22 -11.25
CA TYR A 43 -0.68 6.03 -10.41
C TYR A 43 0.30 6.80 -11.32
N PRO A 44 0.59 8.09 -11.06
CA PRO A 44 1.52 8.88 -11.85
C PRO A 44 2.89 8.20 -11.90
N VAL A 45 3.39 7.93 -13.11
CA VAL A 45 4.71 7.35 -13.27
C VAL A 45 5.79 8.42 -13.18
N LEU A 46 6.96 8.04 -12.71
CA LEU A 46 8.08 8.94 -12.44
C LEU A 46 8.45 9.79 -13.67
N ASP A 47 8.55 9.16 -14.83
CA ASP A 47 8.98 9.83 -16.08
C ASP A 47 8.00 10.88 -16.59
N GLU A 48 6.73 10.81 -16.14
CA GLU A 48 5.72 11.82 -16.47
C GLU A 48 5.61 12.91 -15.40
N ALA A 49 5.94 12.56 -14.16
CA ALA A 49 5.79 13.43 -12.99
C ALA A 49 7.01 14.33 -12.74
N VAL A 50 8.18 13.98 -13.24
CA VAL A 50 9.42 14.73 -13.05
C VAL A 50 10.05 15.12 -14.38
N PRO A 51 10.88 16.19 -14.42
CA PRO A 51 11.61 16.58 -15.62
C PRO A 51 12.56 15.48 -16.12
N VAL A 52 12.99 15.61 -17.35
CA VAL A 52 14.03 14.74 -17.90
C VAL A 52 15.33 14.90 -17.09
N MET A 53 16.02 13.78 -16.87
CA MET A 53 17.28 13.76 -16.15
C MET A 53 18.31 14.70 -16.81
N PRO A 54 18.97 15.58 -16.05
CA PRO A 54 19.93 16.53 -16.59
C PRO A 54 21.12 15.84 -17.27
N LEU A 55 21.48 16.29 -18.45
CA LEU A 55 22.66 15.79 -19.16
C LEU A 55 23.92 16.54 -18.67
N ARG A 56 24.92 15.76 -18.29
CA ARG A 56 26.21 16.24 -17.86
C ARG A 56 26.93 16.94 -19.01
N PRO A 57 27.54 18.14 -18.81
CA PRO A 57 28.40 18.76 -19.81
C PRO A 57 29.68 17.93 -20.02
N GLU A 58 30.26 18.03 -21.22
CA GLU A 58 31.48 17.28 -21.56
C GLU A 58 32.72 17.76 -20.77
N SER A 59 32.74 19.02 -20.38
CA SER A 59 33.89 19.66 -19.76
C SER A 59 33.49 20.72 -18.74
N LEU A 60 34.30 20.88 -17.72
CA LEU A 60 34.16 21.97 -16.72
C LEU A 60 34.64 23.33 -17.30
N LYS A 61 35.23 23.34 -18.47
CA LYS A 61 35.77 24.59 -19.09
C LYS A 61 34.68 25.54 -19.60
N ASP A 62 33.50 25.01 -19.91
CA ASP A 62 32.35 25.84 -20.28
C ASP A 62 31.55 26.20 -19.01
N ALA A 63 31.89 27.32 -18.41
CA ALA A 63 31.26 27.83 -17.21
C ALA A 63 29.74 28.00 -17.33
N LYS A 64 29.25 28.39 -18.53
CA LYS A 64 27.82 28.56 -18.77
C LYS A 64 27.09 27.22 -18.79
N ALA A 65 27.64 26.23 -19.47
CA ALA A 65 27.07 24.87 -19.50
C ALA A 65 27.08 24.22 -18.09
N VAL A 66 28.16 24.42 -17.36
CA VAL A 66 28.26 23.90 -15.96
C VAL A 66 27.23 24.56 -15.05
N THR A 67 27.06 25.87 -15.12
CA THR A 67 26.05 26.59 -14.30
C THR A 67 24.63 26.13 -14.64
N ALA A 68 24.32 25.98 -15.93
CA ALA A 68 23.02 25.48 -16.37
C ALA A 68 22.77 24.04 -15.91
N TYR A 69 23.79 23.20 -15.95
CA TYR A 69 23.70 21.82 -15.44
C TYR A 69 23.44 21.77 -13.94
N ILE A 70 24.15 22.56 -13.14
CA ILE A 70 23.93 22.63 -11.68
C ILE A 70 22.49 23.07 -11.38
N ALA A 71 21.97 24.07 -12.06
CA ALA A 71 20.59 24.52 -11.90
C ALA A 71 19.58 23.45 -12.31
N ALA A 72 19.85 22.72 -13.39
CA ALA A 72 19.01 21.62 -13.85
C ALA A 72 19.00 20.44 -12.86
N VAL A 73 20.15 20.11 -12.28
CA VAL A 73 20.28 19.08 -11.24
C VAL A 73 19.48 19.48 -10.00
N ASP A 74 19.60 20.72 -9.52
CA ASP A 74 18.84 21.20 -8.36
C ASP A 74 17.33 21.11 -8.61
N SER A 75 16.87 21.56 -9.76
CA SER A 75 15.45 21.48 -10.16
C SER A 75 14.94 20.04 -10.26
N TYR A 76 15.74 19.15 -10.84
CA TYR A 76 15.42 17.73 -10.94
C TYR A 76 15.30 17.08 -9.57
N LEU A 77 16.28 17.30 -8.68
CA LEU A 77 16.27 16.73 -7.33
C LEU A 77 15.09 17.22 -6.51
N LYS A 78 14.69 18.49 -6.64
CA LYS A 78 13.50 19.02 -5.99
C LYS A 78 12.21 18.36 -6.51
N ALA A 79 12.10 18.15 -7.81
CA ALA A 79 10.95 17.48 -8.40
C ALA A 79 10.87 16.02 -7.98
N VAL A 80 12.00 15.30 -7.97
CA VAL A 80 12.08 13.92 -7.47
C VAL A 80 11.69 13.85 -6.00
N GLN A 81 12.19 14.75 -5.16
CA GLN A 81 11.83 14.77 -3.74
C GLN A 81 10.33 14.99 -3.54
N THR A 82 9.73 15.91 -4.28
CA THR A 82 8.26 16.14 -4.24
C THR A 82 7.48 14.89 -4.64
N TYR A 83 7.95 14.18 -5.67
CA TYR A 83 7.34 12.91 -6.08
C TYR A 83 7.46 11.83 -5.00
N ILE A 84 8.63 11.69 -4.38
CA ILE A 84 8.87 10.74 -3.28
C ILE A 84 7.95 11.05 -2.10
N ASP A 85 7.84 12.31 -1.70
CA ASP A 85 7.00 12.74 -0.58
C ASP A 85 5.52 12.44 -0.87
N GLY A 86 5.05 12.75 -2.08
CA GLY A 86 3.71 12.44 -2.54
C GLY A 86 3.42 10.94 -2.52
N THR A 87 4.32 10.14 -3.09
CA THR A 87 4.21 8.68 -3.11
C THR A 87 4.20 8.09 -1.70
N THR A 88 5.05 8.59 -0.81
CA THR A 88 5.10 8.16 0.59
C THR A 88 3.80 8.47 1.32
N ASN A 89 3.24 9.66 1.12
CA ASN A 89 1.98 10.07 1.73
C ASN A 89 0.80 9.23 1.20
N ASP A 90 0.78 8.95 -0.08
CA ASP A 90 -0.26 8.14 -0.69
C ASP A 90 -0.18 6.69 -0.21
N LEU A 91 1.02 6.13 -0.10
CA LEU A 91 1.24 4.81 0.47
C LEU A 91 0.74 4.71 1.92
N ASN A 92 1.03 5.71 2.75
CA ASN A 92 0.56 5.76 4.13
C ASN A 92 -0.98 5.80 4.20
N LYS A 93 -1.64 6.60 3.36
CA LYS A 93 -3.10 6.63 3.26
C LYS A 93 -3.68 5.27 2.86
N ILE A 94 -3.05 4.58 1.92
CA ILE A 94 -3.47 3.25 1.47
C ILE A 94 -3.34 2.26 2.63
N ILE A 95 -2.23 2.27 3.35
CA ILE A 95 -2.00 1.43 4.54
C ILE A 95 -3.06 1.69 5.61
N ASP A 96 -3.36 2.94 5.91
CA ASP A 96 -4.38 3.32 6.90
C ASP A 96 -5.77 2.80 6.50
N GLN A 97 -6.17 2.95 5.25
CA GLN A 97 -7.46 2.44 4.77
C GLN A 97 -7.52 0.91 4.79
N ARG A 98 -6.43 0.25 4.41
CA ARG A 98 -6.31 -1.20 4.51
C ARG A 98 -6.48 -1.67 5.95
N ASN A 99 -5.76 -1.07 6.88
CA ASN A 99 -5.83 -1.43 8.30
C ASN A 99 -7.22 -1.20 8.88
N LYS A 100 -7.89 -0.14 8.48
CA LYS A 100 -9.28 0.15 8.86
C LYS A 100 -10.25 -0.91 8.33
N ALA A 101 -10.08 -1.34 7.07
CA ALA A 101 -10.89 -2.41 6.48
C ALA A 101 -10.71 -3.73 7.24
N ILE A 102 -9.47 -4.05 7.60
CA ILE A 102 -9.13 -5.22 8.42
C ILE A 102 -9.82 -5.16 9.79
N ALA A 103 -9.71 -4.04 10.48
CA ALA A 103 -10.33 -3.85 11.80
C ALA A 103 -11.87 -3.99 11.71
N ASN A 104 -12.48 -3.43 10.67
CA ASN A 104 -13.92 -3.56 10.45
C ASN A 104 -14.33 -5.02 10.17
N ALA A 105 -13.55 -5.74 9.36
CA ALA A 105 -13.81 -7.16 9.09
C ALA A 105 -13.75 -8.00 10.36
N ASN A 106 -12.71 -7.79 11.18
CA ASN A 106 -12.58 -8.49 12.47
C ASN A 106 -13.76 -8.20 13.41
N LYS A 107 -14.16 -6.93 13.50
CA LYS A 107 -15.32 -6.54 14.29
C LYS A 107 -16.61 -7.23 13.83
N VAL A 108 -16.86 -7.30 12.53
CA VAL A 108 -18.03 -8.00 11.97
C VAL A 108 -17.99 -9.49 12.31
N VAL A 109 -16.82 -10.13 12.24
CA VAL A 109 -16.67 -11.54 12.63
C VAL A 109 -16.95 -11.76 14.13
N GLU A 110 -16.45 -10.87 14.97
CA GLU A 110 -16.72 -10.94 16.42
C GLU A 110 -18.21 -10.77 16.72
N GLU A 111 -18.88 -9.80 16.12
CA GLU A 111 -20.32 -9.57 16.26
C GLU A 111 -21.13 -10.75 15.74
N TYR A 112 -20.73 -11.33 14.61
CA TYR A 112 -21.35 -12.53 14.03
C TYR A 112 -21.26 -13.71 15.01
N ASN A 113 -20.07 -13.99 15.52
CA ASN A 113 -19.84 -15.08 16.48
C ASN A 113 -20.64 -14.86 17.76
N ALA A 114 -20.62 -13.66 18.31
CA ALA A 114 -21.38 -13.31 19.50
C ALA A 114 -22.88 -13.50 19.30
N PHE A 115 -23.41 -13.11 18.14
CA PHE A 115 -24.81 -13.30 17.79
C PHE A 115 -25.20 -14.78 17.77
N PHE A 116 -24.41 -15.63 17.16
CA PHE A 116 -24.67 -17.06 17.11
C PHE A 116 -24.53 -17.74 18.46
N GLU A 117 -23.50 -17.39 19.24
CA GLU A 117 -23.33 -17.93 20.61
C GLU A 117 -24.52 -17.57 21.51
N ALA A 118 -24.97 -16.32 21.46
CA ALA A 118 -26.13 -15.87 22.24
C ALA A 118 -27.43 -16.57 21.86
N ASN A 119 -27.56 -17.11 20.65
CA ASN A 119 -28.78 -17.76 20.16
C ASN A 119 -28.71 -19.30 20.11
N LYS A 120 -27.58 -19.91 20.48
CA LYS A 120 -27.43 -21.38 20.51
C LYS A 120 -28.27 -22.04 21.59
N GLN A 121 -28.61 -21.34 22.66
CA GLN A 121 -29.30 -21.88 23.82
C GLN A 121 -30.80 -21.59 23.84
N LYS A 122 -31.32 -21.05 22.78
CA LYS A 122 -32.75 -20.87 22.57
C LYS A 122 -33.31 -21.93 21.62
#